data_14cb8f31c25f24b3677b7de77158b20a
#
_entry.id   14cb8f31c25f24b3677b7de77158b20a
#
_cell.length_a   1.000
_cell.length_b   1.000
_cell.length_c   1.000
_cell.angle_alpha   90.00
_cell.angle_beta   90.00
_cell.angle_gamma   90.00
#
_symmetry.space_group_name_H-M   'P 1'
#
loop_
_entity.id
_entity.type
_entity.pdbx_description
1 polymer ?
#
loop_
_entity_poly.entity_id
_entity_poly.type
_entity_poly.pdbx_seq_one_letter_code
_entity_poly.pdbx_strand_id
1 'polypeptide(L)' 'MLCPKCGKEMKIMALLDLMILNDGSEDTEVLGRCEDCDFDATWEIVTDMDGNTEEFNFKQYFFG' A
#
# COMPACT_ATOMS: atom_id res chain seq x y z
N MET A 1 -2.99 -1.80 5.05
CA MET A 1 -4.23 -1.75 4.23
C MET A 1 -5.04 -3.02 4.44
N LEU A 2 -6.32 -2.90 4.70
CA LEU A 2 -7.17 -4.06 4.94
C LEU A 2 -7.68 -4.64 3.62
N CYS A 3 -7.73 -5.97 3.55
CA CYS A 3 -8.29 -6.66 2.38
C CYS A 3 -9.78 -6.33 2.23
N PRO A 4 -10.23 -5.86 1.07
CA PRO A 4 -11.63 -5.51 0.87
C PRO A 4 -12.57 -6.72 0.87
N LYS A 5 -12.04 -7.93 0.76
CA LYS A 5 -12.84 -9.16 0.73
C LYS A 5 -13.07 -9.75 2.10
N CYS A 6 -12.04 -9.77 2.97
CA CYS A 6 -12.13 -10.43 4.27
C CYS A 6 -11.86 -9.51 5.46
N GLY A 7 -11.37 -8.31 5.21
CA GLY A 7 -11.09 -7.33 6.25
C GLY A 7 -9.81 -7.55 7.05
N LYS A 8 -9.02 -8.55 6.70
CA LYS A 8 -7.74 -8.79 7.37
C LYS A 8 -6.66 -7.89 6.80
N GLU A 9 -5.62 -7.65 7.59
CA GLU A 9 -4.48 -6.85 7.16
C GLU A 9 -3.74 -7.55 6.04
N MET A 10 -3.49 -6.83 4.95
CA MET A 10 -2.73 -7.35 3.82
C MET A 10 -1.24 -7.23 4.10
N LYS A 11 -0.48 -8.22 3.64
CA LYS A 11 0.96 -8.25 3.78
C LYS A 11 1.61 -7.50 2.61
N ILE A 12 2.57 -6.63 2.92
CA ILE A 12 3.34 -5.94 1.89
C ILE A 12 4.40 -6.91 1.36
N MET A 13 4.35 -7.17 0.04
CA MET A 13 5.25 -8.11 -0.60
C MET A 13 6.44 -7.44 -1.27
N ALA A 14 6.25 -6.21 -1.77
CA ALA A 14 7.29 -5.50 -2.50
C ALA A 14 7.06 -4.00 -2.48
N LEU A 15 8.14 -3.23 -2.57
CA LEU A 15 8.12 -1.80 -2.85
C LEU A 15 8.28 -1.62 -4.35
N LEU A 16 7.35 -0.92 -4.97
CA LEU A 16 7.34 -0.73 -6.41
C LEU A 16 7.97 0.59 -6.82
N ASP A 17 7.77 1.63 -6.01
CA ASP A 17 8.27 2.96 -6.31
C ASP A 17 8.42 3.77 -5.03
N LEU A 18 9.29 4.77 -5.07
CA LEU A 18 9.50 5.70 -3.96
C LEU A 18 9.73 7.08 -4.53
N MET A 19 8.96 8.06 -4.07
CA MET A 19 9.10 9.44 -4.49
C MET A 19 9.17 10.35 -3.27
N ILE A 20 10.11 11.30 -3.28
CA ILE A 20 10.19 12.34 -2.26
C ILE A 20 9.43 13.55 -2.78
N LEU A 21 8.42 13.97 -2.03
CA LEU A 21 7.58 15.12 -2.40
C LEU A 21 8.27 16.44 -2.05
N ASN A 22 7.75 17.55 -2.59
CA ASN A 22 8.34 18.86 -2.42
C ASN A 22 8.36 19.34 -0.97
N ASP A 23 7.45 18.86 -0.14
CA ASP A 23 7.37 19.19 1.29
C ASP A 23 8.24 18.29 2.17
N GLY A 24 9.00 17.38 1.58
CA GLY A 24 9.84 16.43 2.30
C GLY A 24 9.16 15.12 2.67
N SER A 25 7.87 14.96 2.38
CA SER A 25 7.16 13.71 2.61
C SER A 25 7.63 12.65 1.61
N GLU A 26 7.47 11.38 1.98
CA GLU A 26 7.77 10.25 1.11
C GLU A 26 6.47 9.60 0.63
N ASP A 27 6.38 9.36 -0.68
CA ASP A 27 5.27 8.65 -1.31
C ASP A 27 5.80 7.31 -1.81
N THR A 28 5.32 6.23 -1.23
CA THR A 28 5.78 4.88 -1.56
C THR A 28 4.62 4.09 -2.16
N GLU A 29 4.87 3.48 -3.33
CA GLU A 29 3.92 2.55 -3.92
C GLU A 29 4.33 1.14 -3.56
N VAL A 30 3.37 0.35 -3.07
CA VAL A 30 3.63 -1.00 -2.59
C VAL A 30 2.71 -2.01 -3.25
N LEU A 31 3.19 -3.25 -3.34
CA LEU A 31 2.38 -4.40 -3.72
C LEU A 31 2.10 -5.21 -2.47
N GLY A 32 0.84 -5.46 -2.19
CA GLY A 32 0.42 -6.27 -1.05
C GLY A 32 -0.43 -7.46 -1.47
N ARG A 33 -0.55 -8.41 -0.57
CA ARG A 33 -1.29 -9.64 -0.81
C ARG A 33 -2.09 -10.04 0.42
N CYS A 34 -3.31 -10.51 0.19
CA CYS A 34 -4.09 -11.22 1.19
C CYS A 34 -3.98 -12.72 0.90
N GLU A 35 -3.30 -13.45 1.76
CA GLU A 35 -3.06 -14.89 1.55
C GLU A 35 -4.35 -15.71 1.62
N ASP A 36 -5.30 -15.29 2.43
CA ASP A 36 -6.57 -16.01 2.60
C ASP A 36 -7.49 -15.87 1.40
N CYS A 37 -7.41 -14.78 0.67
CA CYS A 37 -8.30 -14.48 -0.45
C CYS A 37 -7.62 -14.60 -1.81
N ASP A 38 -6.31 -14.88 -1.83
CA ASP A 38 -5.52 -14.88 -3.07
C ASP A 38 -5.69 -13.57 -3.84
N PHE A 39 -5.68 -12.47 -3.10
CA PHE A 39 -5.94 -11.14 -3.63
C PHE A 39 -4.69 -10.28 -3.54
N ASP A 40 -4.23 -9.78 -4.68
CA ASP A 40 -3.09 -8.87 -4.75
C ASP A 40 -3.58 -7.50 -5.17
N ALA A 41 -2.96 -6.46 -4.60
CA ALA A 41 -3.31 -5.07 -4.95
C ALA A 41 -2.10 -4.17 -4.73
N THR A 42 -2.10 -3.03 -5.42
CA THR A 42 -1.12 -1.98 -5.19
C THR A 42 -1.81 -0.77 -4.58
N TRP A 43 -1.11 -0.08 -3.69
CA TRP A 43 -1.60 1.16 -3.10
C TRP A 43 -0.44 2.08 -2.74
N GLU A 44 -0.76 3.31 -2.35
CA GLU A 44 0.23 4.29 -1.93
C GLU A 44 0.25 4.43 -0.42
N ILE A 45 1.45 4.62 0.12
CA ILE A 45 1.66 4.99 1.52
C ILE A 45 2.43 6.30 1.50
N VAL A 46 1.87 7.34 2.12
CA VAL A 46 2.56 8.61 2.28
C VAL A 46 3.00 8.76 3.73
N THR A 47 4.28 9.05 3.93
CA THR A 47 4.87 9.29 5.25
C THR A 47 5.30 10.74 5.32
N ASP A 48 4.78 11.49 6.31
CA ASP A 48 5.16 12.88 6.49
C ASP A 48 6.48 13.01 7.24
N MET A 49 6.94 14.26 7.43
CA MET A 49 8.22 14.53 8.10
C MET A 49 8.21 14.16 9.58
N ASP A 50 7.04 14.05 10.19
CA ASP A 50 6.89 13.65 11.59
C ASP A 50 6.84 12.14 11.77
N GLY A 51 6.85 11.38 10.66
CA GLY A 51 6.79 9.93 10.68
C GLY A 51 5.39 9.37 10.66
N ASN A 52 4.38 10.19 10.50
CA ASN A 52 3.00 9.73 10.36
C ASN A 52 2.76 9.15 8.97
N THR A 53 2.09 8.02 8.91
CA THR A 53 1.80 7.36 7.63
C THR A 53 0.31 7.41 7.32
N GLU A 54 0.00 7.51 6.03
CA GLU A 54 -1.36 7.50 5.53
C GLU A 54 -1.42 6.60 4.31
N GLU A 55 -2.35 5.64 4.33
CA GLU A 55 -2.53 4.72 3.22
C GLU A 55 -3.71 5.19 2.37
N PHE A 56 -3.51 5.15 1.05
CA PHE A 56 -4.53 5.58 0.09
C PHE A 56 -5.17 4.37 -0.58
N ASN A 57 -6.28 4.61 -1.26
CA ASN A 57 -7.05 3.59 -1.95
C ASN A 57 -6.19 2.79 -2.93
N PHE A 58 -6.59 1.56 -3.16
CA PHE A 58 -5.90 0.68 -4.10
C PHE A 58 -5.85 1.30 -5.50
N LYS A 59 -4.67 1.22 -6.12
CA LYS A 59 -4.47 1.68 -7.50
C LYS A 59 -4.79 0.59 -8.51
N GLN A 60 -4.42 -0.64 -8.21
CA GLN A 60 -4.65 -1.80 -9.06
C GLN A 60 -5.03 -3.00 -8.23
N TYR A 61 -5.83 -3.88 -8.81
CA TYR A 61 -6.28 -5.12 -8.19
C TYR A 61 -5.88 -6.29 -9.07
N PHE A 62 -5.33 -7.32 -8.45
CA PHE A 62 -4.98 -8.56 -9.13
C PHE A 62 -5.63 -9.72 -8.38
N PHE A 63 -6.38 -10.55 -9.10
CA PHE A 63 -7.01 -11.73 -8.54
C PHE A 63 -6.24 -12.96 -9.03
N GLY A 64 -5.73 -13.72 -8.07
CA GLY A 64 -5.00 -14.95 -8.37
C GLY A 64 -5.90 -16.14 -8.66
#